data_2ece7bba2fb9537d574212c865336dec
#
_entry.id   2ece7bba2fb9537d574212c865336dec
#
_cell.length_a   1.000
_cell.length_b   1.000
_cell.length_c   1.000
_cell.angle_alpha   90.00
_cell.angle_beta   90.00
_cell.angle_gamma   90.00
#
_symmetry.space_group_name_H-M   'P 1'
#
loop_
_entity.id
_entity.type
_entity.pdbx_description
1 polymer ?
#
loop_
_entity_poly.entity_id
_entity_poly.type
_entity_poly.pdbx_seq_one_letter_code
_entity_poly.pdbx_strand_id
1 'polypeptide(L)'
;MSQALAQAFENLKARFKPNKVSETMTFYFSLGEADGQKWNMTVGPDACEVGQGKLDGADVFLKTSEDKFLDLLAGKWKPGVMDFMRGKIKSNDPTKLTVLKDCFL
;
A
#
# COMPACT_ATOMS: atom_id res chain seq x y z
N MET A 1 17.63 -4.36 4.01
CA MET A 1 16.40 -3.71 4.49
C MET A 1 16.28 -2.33 3.88
N SER A 2 15.09 -1.94 3.49
CA SER A 2 14.87 -0.63 2.89
C SER A 2 14.43 0.37 3.95
N GLN A 3 15.31 1.31 4.28
CA GLN A 3 14.95 2.38 5.21
C GLN A 3 13.95 3.35 4.59
N ALA A 4 13.99 3.50 3.26
CA ALA A 4 13.05 4.35 2.55
C ALA A 4 11.62 3.82 2.68
N LEU A 5 11.42 2.50 2.57
CA LEU A 5 10.10 1.89 2.76
C LEU A 5 9.65 1.99 4.20
N ALA A 6 10.53 1.73 5.16
CA ALA A 6 10.19 1.85 6.57
C ALA A 6 9.71 3.26 6.90
N GLN A 7 10.44 4.26 6.41
CA GLN A 7 10.07 5.66 6.61
C GLN A 7 8.74 6.00 5.91
N ALA A 8 8.54 5.47 4.71
CA ALA A 8 7.31 5.71 3.96
C ALA A 8 6.09 5.16 4.70
N PHE A 9 6.19 3.95 5.26
CA PHE A 9 5.08 3.37 6.01
C PHE A 9 4.84 4.08 7.34
N GLU A 10 5.89 4.55 8.00
CA GLU A 10 5.73 5.38 9.20
C GLU A 10 5.02 6.69 8.87
N ASN A 11 5.36 7.30 7.74
CA ASN A 11 4.70 8.51 7.27
C ASN A 11 3.23 8.26 6.95
N LEU A 12 2.91 7.11 6.33
CA LEU A 12 1.52 6.73 6.07
C LEU A 12 0.74 6.59 7.36
N LYS A 13 1.32 5.91 8.34
CA LYS A 13 0.68 5.71 9.64
C LYS A 13 0.38 7.06 10.29
N ALA A 14 1.29 8.02 10.19
CA ALA A 14 1.10 9.36 10.73
C ALA A 14 0.02 10.15 10.00
N ARG A 15 -0.24 9.84 8.72
CA ARG A 15 -1.26 10.51 7.90
C ARG A 15 -2.64 9.86 7.95
N PHE A 16 -2.78 8.78 8.69
CA PHE A 16 -4.03 8.03 8.72
C PHE A 16 -5.22 8.91 9.11
N LYS A 17 -6.28 8.81 8.31
CA LYS A 17 -7.53 9.53 8.55
C LYS A 17 -8.59 8.54 9.01
N PRO A 18 -9.11 8.65 10.24
CA PRO A 18 -10.13 7.71 10.73
C PRO A 18 -11.47 7.91 10.02
N ASN A 19 -12.34 6.93 10.13
CA ASN A 19 -13.71 6.95 9.63
C ASN A 19 -13.83 6.98 8.10
N LYS A 20 -12.77 6.56 7.38
CA LYS A 20 -12.81 6.45 5.91
C LYS A 20 -13.22 5.07 5.43
N VAL A 21 -13.15 4.06 6.30
CA VAL A 21 -13.62 2.71 6.00
C VAL A 21 -14.59 2.29 7.09
N SER A 22 -15.56 1.45 6.72
CA SER A 22 -16.54 0.93 7.68
C SER A 22 -16.14 -0.42 8.27
N GLU A 23 -15.21 -1.11 7.61
CA GLU A 23 -14.73 -2.43 8.02
C GLU A 23 -13.22 -2.49 7.98
N THR A 24 -12.65 -3.38 8.78
CA THR A 24 -11.20 -3.60 8.74
C THR A 24 -10.80 -4.29 7.44
N MET A 25 -9.77 -3.76 6.80
CA MET A 25 -9.22 -4.30 5.56
C MET A 25 -7.74 -4.56 5.72
N THR A 26 -7.24 -5.62 5.11
CA THR A 26 -5.82 -5.95 5.11
C THR A 26 -5.24 -5.78 3.72
N PHE A 27 -4.05 -5.19 3.68
CA PHE A 27 -3.31 -4.96 2.45
C PHE A 27 -1.95 -5.64 2.52
N TYR A 28 -1.54 -6.24 1.43
CA TYR A 28 -0.21 -6.79 1.29
C TYR A 28 0.52 -6.07 0.15
N PHE A 29 1.70 -5.55 0.45
CA PHE A 29 2.52 -4.83 -0.51
C PHE A 29 3.75 -5.66 -0.86
N SER A 30 3.86 -6.04 -2.12
CA SER A 30 5.03 -6.72 -2.66
C SER A 30 5.78 -5.72 -3.54
N LEU A 31 6.87 -5.16 -3.01
CA LEU A 31 7.57 -4.04 -3.61
C LEU A 31 8.95 -4.44 -4.14
N GLY A 32 9.20 -5.73 -4.27
CA GLY A 32 10.44 -6.29 -4.79
C GLY A 32 10.62 -7.72 -4.33
N GLU A 33 11.74 -8.31 -4.69
CA GLU A 33 12.03 -9.73 -4.37
C GLU A 33 12.61 -9.93 -2.97
N ALA A 34 13.21 -8.89 -2.39
CA ALA A 34 13.85 -9.00 -1.07
C ALA A 34 12.80 -9.01 0.04
N ASP A 35 13.11 -9.68 1.16
CA ASP A 35 12.21 -9.74 2.31
C ASP A 35 11.90 -8.36 2.87
N GLY A 36 12.86 -7.45 2.86
CA GLY A 36 12.65 -6.08 3.33
C GLY A 36 11.74 -5.25 2.45
N GLN A 37 11.32 -5.78 1.30
CA GLN A 37 10.40 -5.12 0.37
C GLN A 37 9.00 -5.69 0.44
N LYS A 38 8.73 -6.58 1.41
CA LYS A 38 7.40 -7.14 1.64
C LYS A 38 6.81 -6.50 2.89
N TRP A 39 5.66 -5.87 2.76
CA TRP A 39 5.01 -5.13 3.84
C TRP A 39 3.53 -5.46 3.88
N ASN A 40 2.93 -5.27 5.03
CA ASN A 40 1.49 -5.44 5.18
C ASN A 40 0.92 -4.30 6.00
N MET A 41 -0.37 -4.06 5.85
CA MET A 41 -1.05 -3.01 6.59
C MET A 41 -2.48 -3.45 6.87
N THR A 42 -2.93 -3.20 8.09
CA THR A 42 -4.32 -3.42 8.49
C THR A 42 -4.95 -2.06 8.71
N VAL A 43 -6.01 -1.77 7.98
CA VAL A 43 -6.71 -0.48 8.04
C VAL A 43 -8.10 -0.72 8.61
N GLY A 44 -8.38 -0.11 9.75
CA GLY A 44 -9.70 -0.16 10.37
C GLY A 44 -10.33 1.23 10.42
N PRO A 45 -11.57 1.32 10.92
CA PRO A 45 -12.26 2.61 11.02
C PRO A 45 -11.57 3.61 11.95
N ASP A 46 -10.90 3.11 13.00
CA ASP A 46 -10.32 3.94 14.04
C ASP A 46 -8.80 4.03 13.99
N ALA A 47 -8.14 3.04 13.40
CA ALA A 47 -6.69 2.95 13.47
C ALA A 47 -6.14 2.13 12.30
N CYS A 48 -4.84 2.28 12.06
CA CYS A 48 -4.15 1.41 11.12
C CYS A 48 -2.88 0.88 11.75
N GLU A 49 -2.45 -0.30 11.31
CA GLU A 49 -1.22 -0.92 11.76
C GLU A 49 -0.40 -1.34 10.54
N VAL A 50 0.91 -1.19 10.65
CA VAL A 50 1.86 -1.54 9.60
C VAL A 50 2.80 -2.62 10.13
N GLY A 51 3.00 -3.66 9.33
CA GLY A 51 3.95 -4.72 9.64
C GLY A 51 4.85 -5.00 8.45
N GLN A 52 5.99 -5.60 8.72
CA GLN A 52 6.91 -6.04 7.68
C GLN A 52 6.75 -7.53 7.45
N GLY A 53 6.81 -7.95 6.19
CA GLY A 53 6.74 -9.35 5.81
C GLY A 53 5.50 -9.69 5.03
N LYS A 54 5.43 -10.94 4.60
CA LYS A 54 4.33 -11.45 3.81
C LYS A 54 3.10 -11.65 4.69
N LEU A 55 1.93 -11.30 4.17
CA LEU A 55 0.65 -11.53 4.83
C LEU A 55 -0.21 -12.39 3.92
N ASP A 56 -0.49 -13.61 4.36
CA ASP A 56 -1.38 -14.51 3.62
C ASP A 56 -2.84 -14.14 3.89
N GLY A 57 -3.66 -14.24 2.85
CA GLY A 57 -5.09 -13.97 2.98
C GLY A 57 -5.45 -12.50 3.08
N ALA A 58 -4.56 -11.60 2.64
CA ALA A 58 -4.88 -10.17 2.61
C ALA A 58 -6.07 -9.91 1.68
N ASP A 59 -6.91 -8.96 2.07
CA ASP A 59 -8.08 -8.59 1.26
C ASP A 59 -7.66 -7.98 -0.07
N VAL A 60 -6.59 -7.19 -0.05
CA VAL A 60 -6.07 -6.52 -1.24
C VAL A 60 -4.56 -6.70 -1.28
N PHE A 61 -4.02 -7.03 -2.44
CA PHE A 61 -2.57 -6.98 -2.61
C PHE A 61 -2.20 -5.92 -3.64
N LEU A 62 -1.02 -5.36 -3.48
CA LEU A 62 -0.42 -4.41 -4.42
C LEU A 62 0.99 -4.89 -4.74
N LYS A 63 1.26 -5.12 -6.01
CA LYS A 63 2.59 -5.49 -6.48
C LYS A 63 3.11 -4.44 -7.45
N THR A 64 4.21 -3.82 -7.11
CA THR A 64 4.89 -2.85 -7.95
C THR A 64 6.35 -2.77 -7.51
N SER A 65 7.14 -1.89 -8.11
CA SER A 65 8.52 -1.69 -7.63
C SER A 65 8.54 -0.72 -6.45
N GLU A 66 9.61 -0.81 -5.65
CA GLU A 66 9.80 0.10 -4.51
C GLU A 66 9.79 1.56 -4.97
N ASP A 67 10.52 1.87 -6.05
CA ASP A 67 10.61 3.23 -6.58
C ASP A 67 9.26 3.78 -6.99
N LYS A 68 8.45 2.96 -7.67
CA LYS A 68 7.12 3.38 -8.09
C LYS A 68 6.18 3.58 -6.90
N PHE A 69 6.28 2.72 -5.90
CA PHE A 69 5.49 2.86 -4.69
C PHE A 69 5.82 4.16 -3.96
N LEU A 70 7.10 4.48 -3.83
CA LEU A 70 7.53 5.72 -3.19
C LEU A 70 7.06 6.94 -3.99
N ASP A 71 7.10 6.88 -5.31
CA ASP A 71 6.58 7.95 -6.16
C ASP A 71 5.07 8.11 -6.00
N LEU A 72 4.36 7.00 -5.88
CA LEU A 72 2.91 7.02 -5.63
C LEU A 72 2.59 7.76 -4.32
N LEU A 73 3.31 7.43 -3.25
CA LEU A 73 3.09 8.07 -1.95
C LEU A 73 3.48 9.54 -1.95
N ALA A 74 4.47 9.92 -2.75
CA ALA A 74 4.90 11.30 -2.88
C ALA A 74 4.02 12.13 -3.83
N GLY A 75 3.05 11.49 -4.49
CA GLY A 75 2.18 12.14 -5.46
C GLY A 75 2.83 12.37 -6.82
N LYS A 76 4.02 11.79 -7.05
CA LYS A 76 4.75 11.94 -8.33
C LYS A 76 4.26 10.99 -9.41
N TRP A 77 3.57 9.92 -9.02
CA TRP A 77 3.05 8.93 -9.95
C TRP A 77 1.62 8.58 -9.59
N LYS A 78 0.75 8.64 -10.58
CA LYS A 78 -0.66 8.25 -10.43
C LYS A 78 -0.92 7.14 -11.44
N PRO A 79 -0.96 5.88 -10.99
CA PRO A 79 -1.17 4.77 -11.92
C PRO A 79 -2.54 4.86 -12.57
N GLY A 80 -2.56 4.66 -13.89
CA GLY A 80 -3.79 4.62 -14.65
C GLY A 80 -4.03 3.23 -15.19
N VAL A 81 -5.10 3.08 -15.97
CA VAL A 81 -5.47 1.80 -16.58
C VAL A 81 -4.31 1.19 -17.37
N MET A 82 -3.57 2.04 -18.11
CA MET A 82 -2.44 1.56 -18.90
C MET A 82 -1.31 0.97 -18.07
N ASP A 83 -1.08 1.50 -16.87
CA ASP A 83 -0.06 0.97 -15.98
C ASP A 83 -0.41 -0.43 -15.50
N PHE A 84 -1.70 -0.67 -15.20
CA PHE A 84 -2.18 -2.00 -14.85
C PHE A 84 -2.07 -2.97 -16.03
N MET A 85 -2.44 -2.52 -17.22
CA MET A 85 -2.38 -3.35 -18.41
C MET A 85 -0.95 -3.74 -18.79
N ARG A 86 0.02 -2.84 -18.55
CA ARG A 86 1.43 -3.10 -18.84
C ARG A 86 2.14 -3.86 -17.73
N GLY A 87 1.46 -4.14 -16.62
CA GLY A 87 2.04 -4.88 -15.50
C GLY A 87 2.99 -4.08 -14.63
N LYS A 88 3.00 -2.75 -14.76
CA LYS A 88 3.81 -1.88 -13.88
C LYS A 88 3.32 -1.89 -12.46
N ILE A 89 2.02 -2.13 -12.29
CA ILE A 89 1.39 -2.29 -10.99
C ILE A 89 0.35 -3.39 -11.12
N LYS A 90 0.25 -4.24 -10.11
CA LYS A 90 -0.71 -5.34 -10.09
C LYS A 90 -1.47 -5.34 -8.79
N SER A 91 -2.76 -5.62 -8.86
CA SER A 91 -3.61 -5.74 -7.69
C SER A 91 -4.78 -6.68 -8.01
N ASN A 92 -5.26 -7.40 -6.99
CA ASN A 92 -6.46 -8.21 -7.15
C ASN A 92 -7.74 -7.37 -7.19
N ASP A 93 -7.70 -6.16 -6.64
CA ASP A 93 -8.85 -5.26 -6.64
C ASP A 93 -8.37 -3.81 -6.71
N PRO A 94 -8.09 -3.31 -7.92
CA PRO A 94 -7.59 -1.94 -8.09
C PRO A 94 -8.52 -0.86 -7.53
N THR A 95 -9.84 -1.12 -7.50
CA THR A 95 -10.78 -0.12 -6.97
C THR A 95 -10.59 0.09 -5.48
N LYS A 96 -10.17 -0.92 -4.73
CA LYS A 96 -9.91 -0.79 -3.30
C LYS A 96 -8.62 -0.05 -2.99
N LEU A 97 -7.76 0.16 -3.98
CA LEU A 97 -6.57 0.99 -3.80
C LEU A 97 -6.96 2.45 -3.56
N THR A 98 -8.17 2.86 -3.95
CA THR A 98 -8.67 4.19 -3.63
C THR A 98 -8.83 4.41 -2.13
N VAL A 99 -9.03 3.33 -1.36
CA VAL A 99 -9.08 3.39 0.10
C VAL A 99 -7.76 3.93 0.65
N LEU A 100 -6.64 3.50 0.09
CA LEU A 100 -5.33 4.00 0.50
C LEU A 100 -5.22 5.51 0.28
N LYS A 101 -5.72 5.97 -0.86
CA LYS A 101 -5.73 7.40 -1.17
C LYS A 101 -6.60 8.15 -0.18
N ASP A 102 -7.81 7.65 0.09
CA ASP A 102 -8.77 8.31 0.98
C ASP A 102 -8.28 8.35 2.43
N CYS A 103 -7.59 7.29 2.88
CA CYS A 103 -7.13 7.20 4.27
C CYS A 103 -5.83 7.94 4.52
N PHE A 104 -4.96 8.08 3.52
CA PHE A 104 -3.59 8.53 3.75
C PHE A 104 -3.15 9.72 2.91
N LEU A 105 -3.87 10.03 1.87
CA LEU A 105 -3.52 11.11 0.96
C LEU A 105 -4.63 12.15 0.88
#